data_f8b36d2c03479ceb42a8e8ae87ec06a5
#
_entry.id   f8b36d2c03479ceb42a8e8ae87ec06a5
#
_cell.length_a   1.000
_cell.length_b   1.000
_cell.length_c   1.000
_cell.angle_alpha   90.00
_cell.angle_beta   90.00
_cell.angle_gamma   90.00
#
_symmetry.space_group_name_H-M   'P 1'
#
loop_
_entity.id
_entity.type
_entity.pdbx_description
1 polymer ?
#
loop_
_entity_poly.entity_id
_entity_poly.type
_entity_poly.pdbx_seq_one_letter_code
_entity_poly.pdbx_strand_id
1 'polypeptide(L)'
;GAVQSAGGLVSSNQEFANLSGYLILHSSYAAIYLTQAVQQIKNLDGWALGVGTSSVVRLFFETPMVSSTLANATTVYLTGDNLGNVFSSTVAFSLSYDPTLQAALISPMGGWTWGHRYQVVVGTAAMDTDFMALSSAYTGNSLTVMDFSQRNVVRALDGSSTLLDVASNALLGTGIIVLNSNPLVSPDRIDPAQIQSANAKALNNLGPQAQALSVSEINAYDSQGNLLNANFNAPVMLSLPYATSNGFVAGAAPARADDLATWVLDEPASLWVKLPNSSVGSGQVKAPLRHFSVYGLLALQNQDVSQVYPFPIPWRPFSGNPARYGTLSGGITFANVPQNGKIKIYSVSGELVRELELSGNPTVVWDGKNSAGGDAASEVYLWAIESGSNRKTGKLMIVR
;
A
#
# COMPACT_ATOMS: atom_id res chain seq x y z
N GLY A 1 31.64 4.44 -13.63
CA GLY A 1 31.72 5.59 -12.80
C GLY A 1 32.71 5.39 -11.69
N ALA A 2 33.52 6.35 -11.45
CA ALA A 2 34.55 6.26 -10.47
C ALA A 2 33.96 6.26 -9.07
N VAL A 3 34.20 5.19 -8.34
CA VAL A 3 34.27 5.29 -6.88
C VAL A 3 35.41 6.24 -6.63
N GLN A 4 35.13 7.47 -6.28
CA GLN A 4 36.20 8.37 -5.91
C GLN A 4 36.70 7.97 -4.54
N SER A 5 37.97 7.63 -4.50
CA SER A 5 38.73 7.70 -3.28
C SER A 5 38.65 9.10 -2.70
N ALA A 6 38.61 9.18 -1.38
CA ALA A 6 38.75 10.38 -0.59
C ALA A 6 38.01 11.61 -1.13
N GLY A 7 36.79 11.79 -0.73
CA GLY A 7 36.05 13.02 -0.88
C GLY A 7 35.26 13.18 -2.17
N GLY A 8 35.18 12.17 -3.00
CA GLY A 8 34.33 12.20 -4.19
C GLY A 8 33.18 11.23 -4.11
N LEU A 9 31.98 11.73 -3.99
CA LEU A 9 30.76 10.97 -4.01
C LEU A 9 30.47 10.50 -5.42
N VAL A 10 30.07 9.25 -5.58
CA VAL A 10 29.46 8.78 -6.82
C VAL A 10 28.14 9.50 -7.01
N SER A 11 28.00 10.22 -8.11
CA SER A 11 26.98 11.23 -8.29
C SER A 11 25.72 10.77 -8.99
N SER A 12 25.59 9.51 -9.40
CA SER A 12 24.38 9.04 -10.08
C SER A 12 24.00 7.59 -9.76
N ASN A 13 22.71 7.35 -9.59
CA ASN A 13 22.14 6.01 -9.41
C ASN A 13 22.41 5.04 -10.58
N GLN A 14 22.68 5.55 -11.80
CA GLN A 14 23.00 4.71 -12.95
C GLN A 14 24.40 4.11 -12.88
N GLU A 15 25.33 4.75 -12.22
CA GLU A 15 26.67 4.21 -12.02
C GLU A 15 26.66 3.08 -10.99
N PHE A 16 25.75 3.11 -10.03
CA PHE A 16 25.56 2.02 -9.08
C PHE A 16 24.93 0.76 -9.71
N ALA A 17 24.08 0.91 -10.71
CA ALA A 17 23.49 -0.22 -11.42
C ALA A 17 24.54 -1.05 -12.18
N ASN A 18 25.62 -0.44 -12.62
CA ASN A 18 26.72 -1.13 -13.31
C ASN A 18 27.77 -1.72 -12.36
N LEU A 19 27.72 -1.38 -11.09
CA LEU A 19 28.67 -1.81 -10.07
C LEU A 19 28.04 -2.82 -9.09
N SER A 20 27.08 -3.61 -9.55
CA SER A 20 26.38 -4.65 -8.78
C SER A 20 26.55 -4.53 -7.27
N GLY A 21 25.82 -3.58 -6.71
CA GLY A 21 25.53 -3.55 -5.29
C GLY A 21 26.47 -2.77 -4.38
N TYR A 22 26.71 -1.52 -4.67
CA TYR A 22 27.43 -0.63 -3.74
C TYR A 22 26.47 0.19 -2.87
N LEU A 23 26.65 0.15 -1.55
CA LEU A 23 26.16 1.19 -0.66
C LEU A 23 27.39 1.84 0.01
N ILE A 24 27.71 3.08 -0.34
CA ILE A 24 28.85 3.79 0.21
C ILE A 24 28.39 4.67 1.36
N LEU A 25 28.95 4.42 2.51
CA LEU A 25 28.72 5.21 3.70
C LEU A 25 29.98 5.98 4.07
N HIS A 26 29.80 7.23 4.32
CA HIS A 26 30.88 8.18 4.53
C HIS A 26 31.49 8.13 5.94
N SER A 27 32.57 8.48 6.15
CA SER A 27 33.64 8.56 6.98
C SER A 27 33.89 8.34 8.37
N SER A 28 34.38 7.93 8.31
CA SER A 28 33.46 7.67 8.82
C SER A 28 32.43 6.97 7.95
N TYR A 29 32.67 6.44 6.85
CA TYR A 29 31.69 5.85 5.98
C TYR A 29 32.09 4.44 5.58
N ALA A 30 31.17 3.51 5.66
CA ALA A 30 31.33 2.16 5.14
C ALA A 30 30.49 1.98 3.89
N ALA A 31 31.00 1.30 2.88
CA ALA A 31 30.26 0.89 1.71
C ALA A 31 29.94 -0.60 1.80
N ILE A 32 28.69 -1.00 1.63
CA ILE A 32 28.41 -2.40 1.42
C ILE A 32 28.55 -2.72 -0.06
N TYR A 33 29.48 -3.63 -0.33
CA TYR A 33 29.59 -4.27 -1.62
C TYR A 33 29.07 -5.67 -1.51
N LEU A 34 28.13 -6.01 -2.36
CA LEU A 34 27.84 -7.39 -2.66
C LEU A 34 28.70 -7.74 -3.87
N THR A 35 29.72 -8.55 -3.70
CA THR A 35 30.62 -8.92 -4.79
C THR A 35 30.05 -10.01 -5.67
N GLN A 36 30.76 -10.35 -6.78
CA GLN A 36 30.39 -11.37 -7.78
C GLN A 36 30.09 -12.78 -7.23
N ALA A 37 30.47 -13.09 -6.01
CA ALA A 37 30.03 -14.31 -5.32
C ALA A 37 28.62 -14.20 -4.75
N VAL A 38 28.03 -13.00 -4.79
CA VAL A 38 26.68 -12.69 -4.36
C VAL A 38 25.87 -12.41 -5.61
N GLN A 39 25.02 -13.30 -6.01
CA GLN A 39 23.97 -12.98 -6.95
C GLN A 39 22.99 -12.03 -6.25
N GLN A 40 23.25 -10.76 -6.37
CA GLN A 40 22.25 -9.75 -6.11
C GLN A 40 21.46 -9.53 -7.38
N ILE A 41 20.16 -9.78 -7.30
CA ILE A 41 19.27 -9.60 -8.44
C ILE A 41 18.92 -8.12 -8.61
N LYS A 42 18.67 -7.43 -7.49
CA LYS A 42 18.24 -6.04 -7.51
C LYS A 42 18.62 -5.27 -6.24
N ASN A 43 18.68 -3.94 -6.39
CA ASN A 43 18.79 -2.99 -5.29
C ASN A 43 17.60 -2.04 -5.34
N LEU A 44 16.84 -1.95 -4.27
CA LEU A 44 15.67 -1.08 -4.18
C LEU A 44 15.49 -0.60 -2.74
N ASP A 45 15.28 0.70 -2.56
CA ASP A 45 14.98 1.34 -1.26
C ASP A 45 15.96 0.96 -0.13
N GLY A 46 17.27 0.83 -0.46
CA GLY A 46 18.30 0.44 0.51
C GLY A 46 18.31 -1.06 0.85
N TRP A 47 17.60 -1.88 0.07
CA TRP A 47 17.59 -3.34 0.18
C TRP A 47 18.47 -4.00 -0.88
N ALA A 48 19.31 -4.93 -0.46
CA ALA A 48 19.96 -5.89 -1.35
C ALA A 48 19.04 -7.09 -1.58
N LEU A 49 18.48 -7.22 -2.77
CA LEU A 49 17.48 -8.24 -3.09
C LEU A 49 18.10 -9.37 -3.91
N GLY A 50 17.80 -10.61 -3.52
CA GLY A 50 18.30 -11.80 -4.22
C GLY A 50 19.70 -12.23 -3.78
N VAL A 51 20.00 -12.07 -2.50
CA VAL A 51 21.27 -12.55 -1.90
C VAL A 51 21.29 -14.07 -1.95
N GLY A 52 22.33 -14.65 -2.54
CA GLY A 52 22.50 -16.10 -2.60
C GLY A 52 22.80 -16.70 -1.23
N THR A 53 22.40 -17.94 -1.00
CA THR A 53 22.52 -18.61 0.32
C THR A 53 23.96 -18.79 0.78
N SER A 54 24.94 -18.83 -0.13
CA SER A 54 26.38 -18.92 0.19
C SER A 54 27.15 -17.61 0.07
N SER A 55 26.45 -16.50 -0.09
CA SER A 55 27.06 -15.19 -0.34
C SER A 55 27.80 -14.64 0.88
N VAL A 56 28.86 -13.87 0.61
CA VAL A 56 29.62 -13.11 1.63
C VAL A 56 29.24 -11.64 1.51
N VAL A 57 28.69 -11.07 2.57
CA VAL A 57 28.44 -9.62 2.64
C VAL A 57 29.76 -8.91 2.91
N ARG A 58 30.09 -7.90 2.10
CA ARG A 58 31.29 -7.08 2.27
C ARG A 58 30.90 -5.66 2.64
N LEU A 59 31.47 -5.18 3.73
CA LEU A 59 31.37 -3.79 4.15
C LEU A 59 32.71 -3.10 3.84
N PHE A 60 32.70 -2.11 2.97
CA PHE A 60 33.88 -1.34 2.62
C PHE A 60 33.95 -0.05 3.44
N PHE A 61 35.15 0.30 3.87
CA PHE A 61 35.42 1.49 4.66
C PHE A 61 36.38 2.40 3.89
N GLU A 62 36.26 3.70 4.05
CA GLU A 62 37.19 4.67 3.45
C GLU A 62 38.55 4.67 4.15
N THR A 63 38.57 4.32 5.43
CA THR A 63 39.79 4.24 6.25
C THR A 63 40.03 2.80 6.66
N PRO A 64 41.28 2.41 6.89
CA PRO A 64 41.60 1.10 7.45
C PRO A 64 40.98 0.96 8.83
N MET A 65 40.29 -0.15 9.08
CA MET A 65 39.57 -0.39 10.32
C MET A 65 40.32 -1.37 11.26
N VAL A 66 40.15 -1.19 12.56
CA VAL A 66 40.61 -2.15 13.56
C VAL A 66 39.63 -3.33 13.61
N SER A 67 40.06 -4.50 13.11
CA SER A 67 39.18 -5.68 12.95
C SER A 67 38.48 -6.13 14.22
N SER A 68 39.11 -6.02 15.36
CA SER A 68 38.51 -6.39 16.65
C SER A 68 37.36 -5.47 17.04
N THR A 69 37.45 -4.17 16.77
CA THR A 69 36.36 -3.24 17.02
C THR A 69 35.20 -3.46 16.09
N LEU A 70 35.45 -3.79 14.81
CA LEU A 70 34.43 -4.16 13.84
C LEU A 70 33.69 -5.42 14.29
N ALA A 71 34.39 -6.48 14.70
CA ALA A 71 33.77 -7.72 15.14
C ALA A 71 32.81 -7.50 16.32
N ASN A 72 33.25 -6.66 17.27
CA ASN A 72 32.45 -6.34 18.46
C ASN A 72 31.30 -5.37 18.20
N ALA A 73 31.41 -4.50 17.19
CA ALA A 73 30.42 -3.52 16.84
C ALA A 73 29.39 -4.03 15.81
N THR A 74 29.63 -5.18 15.17
CA THR A 74 28.75 -5.73 14.12
C THR A 74 27.76 -6.70 14.73
N THR A 75 26.51 -6.60 14.26
CA THR A 75 25.43 -7.54 14.60
C THR A 75 24.66 -7.87 13.33
N VAL A 76 24.31 -9.13 13.14
CA VAL A 76 23.43 -9.59 12.08
C VAL A 76 22.11 -10.03 12.69
N TYR A 77 21.01 -9.46 12.22
CA TYR A 77 19.67 -9.81 12.65
C TYR A 77 18.94 -10.57 11.55
N LEU A 78 18.19 -11.59 11.93
CA LEU A 78 17.11 -12.14 11.15
C LEU A 78 15.86 -11.30 11.44
N THR A 79 15.28 -10.65 10.43
CA THR A 79 14.16 -9.73 10.59
C THR A 79 12.83 -10.26 10.05
N GLY A 80 12.86 -11.31 9.24
CA GLY A 80 11.64 -11.94 8.72
C GLY A 80 11.94 -13.14 7.83
N ASP A 81 10.90 -13.86 7.45
CA ASP A 81 10.95 -14.98 6.52
C ASP A 81 9.93 -14.89 5.37
N ASN A 82 9.99 -15.85 4.48
CA ASN A 82 9.09 -15.98 3.33
C ASN A 82 7.69 -16.53 3.69
N LEU A 83 7.40 -16.76 4.96
CA LEU A 83 6.07 -17.11 5.46
C LEU A 83 5.36 -15.93 6.11
N GLY A 84 6.02 -14.76 6.11
CA GLY A 84 5.49 -13.53 6.67
C GLY A 84 5.74 -13.35 8.18
N ASN A 85 6.54 -14.22 8.78
CA ASN A 85 6.95 -14.04 10.16
C ASN A 85 7.90 -12.84 10.28
N VAL A 86 7.84 -12.16 11.43
CA VAL A 86 8.74 -11.07 11.79
C VAL A 86 9.57 -11.55 12.97
N PHE A 87 10.89 -11.36 12.86
CA PHE A 87 11.84 -11.77 13.88
C PHE A 87 12.67 -10.56 14.32
N SER A 88 13.30 -10.71 15.51
CA SER A 88 14.30 -9.78 16.02
C SER A 88 15.46 -10.56 16.65
N SER A 89 15.76 -11.73 16.10
CA SER A 89 16.82 -12.61 16.59
C SER A 89 18.15 -12.31 15.94
N THR A 90 19.24 -12.41 16.71
CA THR A 90 20.59 -12.33 16.18
C THR A 90 20.99 -13.63 15.50
N VAL A 91 21.78 -13.51 14.44
CA VAL A 91 22.35 -14.63 13.70
C VAL A 91 23.84 -14.71 13.98
N ALA A 92 24.33 -15.91 14.32
CA ALA A 92 25.75 -16.13 14.44
C ALA A 92 26.45 -16.01 13.08
N PHE A 93 27.56 -15.28 13.05
CA PHE A 93 28.30 -15.02 11.80
C PHE A 93 29.82 -15.06 12.07
N SER A 94 30.58 -15.25 11.02
CA SER A 94 31.99 -14.99 10.97
C SER A 94 32.28 -13.63 10.35
N LEU A 95 33.23 -12.88 10.89
CA LEU A 95 33.70 -11.64 10.32
C LEU A 95 35.24 -11.74 10.17
N SER A 96 35.72 -11.48 8.96
CA SER A 96 37.14 -11.25 8.70
C SER A 96 37.29 -9.87 8.05
N TYR A 97 38.45 -9.26 8.26
CA TYR A 97 38.75 -7.95 7.65
C TYR A 97 39.91 -8.12 6.64
N ASP A 98 39.67 -7.64 5.43
CA ASP A 98 40.69 -7.58 4.38
C ASP A 98 41.24 -6.14 4.33
N PRO A 99 42.52 -5.94 4.81
CA PRO A 99 43.10 -4.61 4.83
C PRO A 99 43.45 -4.07 3.43
N THR A 100 43.61 -4.93 2.43
CA THR A 100 43.92 -4.53 1.06
C THR A 100 42.69 -3.92 0.39
N LEU A 101 41.53 -4.51 0.67
CA LEU A 101 40.24 -4.04 0.17
C LEU A 101 39.59 -3.02 1.12
N GLN A 102 40.15 -2.83 2.32
CA GLN A 102 39.51 -2.08 3.41
C GLN A 102 38.08 -2.55 3.67
N ALA A 103 37.88 -3.87 3.68
CA ALA A 103 36.54 -4.47 3.75
C ALA A 103 36.41 -5.50 4.87
N ALA A 104 35.30 -5.40 5.60
CA ALA A 104 34.85 -6.52 6.45
C ALA A 104 34.02 -7.50 5.60
N LEU A 105 34.34 -8.77 5.76
CA LEU A 105 33.64 -9.88 5.11
C LEU A 105 32.82 -10.62 6.14
N ILE A 106 31.51 -10.65 5.94
CA ILE A 106 30.52 -11.21 6.88
C ILE A 106 29.84 -12.41 6.22
N SER A 107 29.88 -13.55 6.88
CA SER A 107 29.17 -14.75 6.47
C SER A 107 28.43 -15.34 7.67
N PRO A 108 27.12 -15.61 7.58
CA PRO A 108 26.41 -16.32 8.64
C PRO A 108 26.96 -17.73 8.80
N MET A 109 27.03 -18.19 10.03
CA MET A 109 27.37 -19.60 10.31
C MET A 109 26.19 -20.47 9.84
N GLY A 110 26.45 -21.32 8.83
CA GLY A 110 25.42 -22.15 8.19
C GLY A 110 24.81 -21.56 6.92
N GLY A 111 25.27 -20.38 6.48
CA GLY A 111 24.77 -19.70 5.28
C GLY A 111 23.49 -18.89 5.49
N TRP A 112 23.04 -18.21 4.44
CA TRP A 112 21.77 -17.48 4.42
C TRP A 112 20.63 -18.46 4.11
N THR A 113 19.49 -18.30 4.77
CA THR A 113 18.31 -19.15 4.52
C THR A 113 17.45 -18.57 3.40
N TRP A 114 16.91 -19.40 2.52
CA TRP A 114 16.02 -19.02 1.41
C TRP A 114 14.85 -18.14 1.88
N GLY A 115 14.59 -17.07 1.16
CA GLY A 115 13.44 -16.19 1.40
C GLY A 115 13.47 -15.40 2.72
N HIS A 116 14.59 -15.41 3.44
CA HIS A 116 14.72 -14.68 4.70
C HIS A 116 15.22 -13.25 4.50
N ARG A 117 14.78 -12.38 5.41
CA ARG A 117 15.22 -10.98 5.50
C ARG A 117 16.25 -10.85 6.59
N TYR A 118 17.37 -10.21 6.27
CA TYR A 118 18.44 -9.96 7.20
C TYR A 118 18.77 -8.47 7.27
N GLN A 119 19.31 -8.07 8.42
CA GLN A 119 19.82 -6.73 8.66
C GLN A 119 21.20 -6.83 9.29
N VAL A 120 22.17 -6.17 8.67
CA VAL A 120 23.52 -6.01 9.21
C VAL A 120 23.63 -4.62 9.83
N VAL A 121 23.99 -4.56 11.09
CA VAL A 121 24.20 -3.32 11.83
C VAL A 121 25.65 -3.23 12.25
N VAL A 122 26.30 -2.11 11.98
CA VAL A 122 27.62 -1.76 12.51
C VAL A 122 27.45 -0.55 13.43
N GLY A 123 27.68 -0.77 14.72
CA GLY A 123 27.56 0.29 15.73
C GLY A 123 28.71 1.27 15.69
N THR A 124 28.54 2.41 16.35
CA THR A 124 29.55 3.48 16.46
C THR A 124 30.79 3.10 17.27
N ALA A 125 30.79 1.92 17.90
CA ALA A 125 31.98 1.41 18.58
C ALA A 125 33.05 0.84 17.63
N ALA A 126 32.74 0.69 16.32
CA ALA A 126 33.73 0.37 15.30
C ALA A 126 34.69 1.56 15.11
N MET A 127 35.99 1.29 15.12
CA MET A 127 37.05 2.32 15.04
C MET A 127 37.98 2.02 13.87
N ASP A 128 38.50 3.08 13.26
CA ASP A 128 39.59 3.02 12.30
C ASP A 128 40.97 2.86 13.02
N THR A 129 42.02 2.77 12.23
CA THR A 129 43.40 2.63 12.78
C THR A 129 43.90 3.89 13.49
N ASP A 130 43.24 5.03 13.31
CA ASP A 130 43.53 6.28 14.02
C ASP A 130 42.65 6.41 15.28
N PHE A 131 41.97 5.35 15.69
CA PHE A 131 41.03 5.28 16.83
C PHE A 131 39.83 6.22 16.73
N MET A 132 39.46 6.61 15.51
CA MET A 132 38.24 7.38 15.25
C MET A 132 37.06 6.43 15.12
N ALA A 133 36.01 6.68 15.89
CA ALA A 133 34.79 5.90 15.86
C ALA A 133 33.90 6.29 14.66
N LEU A 134 33.05 5.36 14.20
CA LEU A 134 32.00 5.69 13.22
C LEU A 134 31.10 6.82 13.77
N SER A 135 30.84 7.83 12.97
CA SER A 135 30.00 8.99 13.35
C SER A 135 28.54 8.60 13.60
N SER A 136 28.06 7.55 12.94
CA SER A 136 26.72 6.99 13.09
C SER A 136 26.74 5.50 12.88
N ALA A 137 25.77 4.79 13.49
CA ALA A 137 25.59 3.38 13.23
C ALA A 137 25.11 3.17 11.78
N TYR A 138 25.64 2.13 11.14
CA TYR A 138 25.20 1.69 9.83
C TYR A 138 24.16 0.58 9.93
N THR A 139 23.18 0.60 9.03
CA THR A 139 22.18 -0.46 8.91
C THR A 139 21.98 -0.82 7.43
N GLY A 140 22.25 -2.08 7.08
CA GLY A 140 22.02 -2.60 5.73
C GLY A 140 20.98 -3.73 5.75
N ASN A 141 20.05 -3.71 4.83
CA ASN A 141 19.00 -4.70 4.71
C ASN A 141 19.22 -5.62 3.51
N SER A 142 18.86 -6.88 3.63
CA SER A 142 18.95 -7.85 2.55
C SER A 142 17.79 -8.84 2.56
N LEU A 143 17.43 -9.31 1.36
CA LEU A 143 16.47 -10.37 1.13
C LEU A 143 17.14 -11.48 0.32
N THR A 144 17.11 -12.69 0.86
CA THR A 144 17.65 -13.86 0.19
C THR A 144 16.71 -14.32 -0.93
N VAL A 145 17.28 -14.97 -1.94
CA VAL A 145 16.53 -15.61 -3.03
C VAL A 145 15.46 -16.54 -2.47
N MET A 146 14.26 -16.50 -3.07
CA MET A 146 13.12 -17.33 -2.73
C MET A 146 13.08 -18.61 -3.56
N ASP A 147 12.59 -19.69 -2.97
CA ASP A 147 12.21 -20.90 -3.67
C ASP A 147 10.69 -20.84 -3.97
N PHE A 148 10.32 -20.76 -5.24
CA PHE A 148 8.94 -20.66 -5.68
C PHE A 148 8.18 -21.98 -5.63
N SER A 149 8.87 -23.11 -5.39
CA SER A 149 8.19 -24.38 -5.11
C SER A 149 7.47 -24.36 -3.76
N GLN A 150 7.85 -23.45 -2.88
CA GLN A 150 7.25 -23.22 -1.56
C GLN A 150 6.24 -22.07 -1.62
N ARG A 151 5.33 -22.04 -0.61
CA ARG A 151 4.52 -20.85 -0.37
C ARG A 151 5.42 -19.70 0.11
N ASN A 152 5.20 -18.51 -0.46
CA ASN A 152 5.93 -17.31 -0.08
C ASN A 152 4.96 -16.21 0.34
N VAL A 153 5.24 -15.55 1.45
CA VAL A 153 4.50 -14.35 1.89
C VAL A 153 5.45 -13.16 1.80
N VAL A 154 5.23 -12.34 0.78
CA VAL A 154 6.07 -11.18 0.50
C VAL A 154 5.46 -9.96 1.15
N ARG A 155 6.23 -9.24 1.95
CA ARG A 155 5.87 -7.98 2.58
C ARG A 155 6.51 -6.82 1.84
N ALA A 156 5.84 -5.68 1.84
CA ALA A 156 6.43 -4.45 1.33
C ALA A 156 7.75 -4.11 2.06
N LEU A 157 8.69 -3.54 1.33
CA LEU A 157 10.03 -3.23 1.84
C LEU A 157 10.02 -2.07 2.84
N ASP A 158 9.08 -1.15 2.73
CA ASP A 158 8.88 0.00 3.61
C ASP A 158 8.25 -0.33 4.97
N GLY A 159 7.98 -1.61 5.23
CA GLY A 159 7.34 -2.05 6.47
C GLY A 159 5.83 -1.79 6.53
N SER A 160 5.21 -1.31 5.45
CA SER A 160 3.76 -1.20 5.36
C SER A 160 3.09 -2.56 5.52
N SER A 161 1.80 -2.57 5.85
CA SER A 161 1.03 -3.81 5.98
C SER A 161 0.59 -4.41 4.63
N THR A 162 1.12 -3.89 3.51
CA THR A 162 0.89 -4.47 2.19
C THR A 162 1.56 -5.83 2.09
N LEU A 163 0.81 -6.81 1.62
CA LEU A 163 1.21 -8.21 1.67
C LEU A 163 0.79 -8.94 0.38
N LEU A 164 1.65 -9.81 -0.09
CA LEU A 164 1.39 -10.72 -1.19
C LEU A 164 1.54 -12.16 -0.70
N ASP A 165 0.48 -12.95 -0.78
CA ASP A 165 0.49 -14.38 -0.48
C ASP A 165 0.56 -15.16 -1.79
N VAL A 166 1.69 -15.81 -2.01
CA VAL A 166 2.03 -16.54 -3.23
C VAL A 166 1.98 -18.02 -2.92
N ALA A 167 1.00 -18.72 -3.47
CA ALA A 167 0.89 -20.18 -3.27
C ALA A 167 2.10 -20.92 -3.84
N SER A 168 2.37 -22.10 -3.29
CA SER A 168 3.41 -22.99 -3.80
C SER A 168 3.24 -23.23 -5.29
N ASN A 169 4.34 -23.18 -6.02
CA ASN A 169 4.39 -23.36 -7.49
C ASN A 169 3.57 -22.34 -8.30
N ALA A 170 3.20 -21.19 -7.73
CA ALA A 170 2.59 -20.11 -8.51
C ALA A 170 3.54 -19.58 -9.59
N LEU A 171 4.84 -19.57 -9.30
CA LEU A 171 5.94 -19.34 -10.23
C LEU A 171 6.84 -20.56 -10.24
N LEU A 172 7.73 -20.65 -11.23
CA LEU A 172 8.68 -21.75 -11.36
C LEU A 172 10.10 -21.30 -10.97
N GLY A 173 10.87 -22.22 -10.38
CA GLY A 173 12.28 -22.03 -10.08
C GLY A 173 12.53 -21.21 -8.82
N THR A 174 13.55 -20.38 -8.86
CA THR A 174 14.01 -19.53 -7.77
C THR A 174 14.21 -18.11 -8.25
N GLY A 175 14.04 -17.15 -7.36
CA GLY A 175 14.17 -15.74 -7.70
C GLY A 175 13.75 -14.83 -6.57
N ILE A 176 13.31 -13.64 -6.91
CA ILE A 176 12.73 -12.70 -5.96
C ILE A 176 11.41 -12.15 -6.46
N ILE A 177 10.56 -11.76 -5.51
CA ILE A 177 9.39 -10.94 -5.77
C ILE A 177 9.61 -9.61 -5.06
N VAL A 178 9.57 -8.54 -5.82
CA VAL A 178 9.68 -7.16 -5.33
C VAL A 178 8.28 -6.61 -5.15
N LEU A 179 7.90 -6.33 -3.91
CA LEU A 179 6.67 -5.64 -3.56
C LEU A 179 7.03 -4.22 -3.10
N ASN A 180 6.95 -3.29 -4.02
CA ASN A 180 7.26 -1.89 -3.82
C ASN A 180 5.97 -1.10 -3.58
N SER A 181 5.78 -0.54 -2.40
CA SER A 181 4.61 0.25 -2.00
C SER A 181 4.78 1.75 -2.22
N ASN A 182 5.91 2.19 -2.77
CA ASN A 182 6.17 3.60 -3.06
C ASN A 182 6.68 3.84 -4.50
N PRO A 183 6.01 3.30 -5.55
CA PRO A 183 6.49 3.38 -6.92
C PRO A 183 6.43 4.80 -7.51
N LEU A 184 5.76 5.75 -6.85
CA LEU A 184 5.75 7.15 -7.28
C LEU A 184 7.06 7.89 -6.98
N VAL A 185 7.79 7.46 -5.94
CA VAL A 185 9.03 8.09 -5.49
C VAL A 185 10.25 7.25 -5.87
N SER A 186 10.16 5.95 -5.67
CA SER A 186 11.24 4.99 -5.92
C SER A 186 10.70 3.82 -6.76
N PRO A 187 10.47 4.01 -8.06
CA PRO A 187 9.93 2.97 -8.92
C PRO A 187 10.95 1.83 -9.11
N ASP A 188 10.45 0.61 -9.23
CA ASP A 188 11.25 -0.53 -9.65
C ASP A 188 11.42 -0.57 -11.18
N ARG A 189 10.30 -0.48 -11.92
CA ARG A 189 10.25 -0.55 -13.37
C ARG A 189 9.29 0.45 -13.99
N ILE A 190 8.19 0.74 -13.32
CA ILE A 190 7.12 1.60 -13.86
C ILE A 190 7.60 3.04 -14.02
N ASP A 191 7.13 3.72 -15.06
CA ASP A 191 7.24 5.19 -15.13
C ASP A 191 6.18 5.82 -14.20
N PRO A 192 6.57 6.58 -13.17
CA PRO A 192 5.63 7.26 -12.28
C PRO A 192 4.62 8.16 -13.00
N ALA A 193 4.97 8.70 -14.17
CA ALA A 193 4.07 9.53 -14.97
C ALA A 193 2.83 8.75 -15.45
N GLN A 194 2.94 7.44 -15.69
CA GLN A 194 1.80 6.59 -16.06
C GLN A 194 0.82 6.45 -14.89
N ILE A 195 1.33 6.28 -13.66
CA ILE A 195 0.49 6.23 -12.44
C ILE A 195 -0.21 7.58 -12.22
N GLN A 196 0.52 8.70 -12.36
CA GLN A 196 -0.04 10.04 -12.21
C GLN A 196 -1.13 10.32 -13.25
N SER A 197 -0.90 9.92 -14.51
CA SER A 197 -1.89 10.04 -15.59
C SER A 197 -3.14 9.20 -15.30
N ALA A 198 -2.98 7.96 -14.83
CA ALA A 198 -4.09 7.10 -14.46
C ALA A 198 -4.90 7.67 -13.29
N ASN A 199 -4.24 8.23 -12.28
CA ASN A 199 -4.89 8.92 -11.15
C ASN A 199 -5.70 10.12 -11.63
N ALA A 200 -5.15 10.96 -12.51
CA ALA A 200 -5.86 12.10 -13.07
C ALA A 200 -7.10 11.69 -13.88
N LYS A 201 -6.98 10.64 -14.70
CA LYS A 201 -8.10 10.08 -15.45
C LYS A 201 -9.18 9.48 -14.54
N ALA A 202 -8.78 8.79 -13.47
CA ALA A 202 -9.73 8.25 -12.50
C ALA A 202 -10.52 9.36 -11.79
N LEU A 203 -9.86 10.41 -11.32
CA LEU A 203 -10.52 11.58 -10.71
C LEU A 203 -11.51 12.25 -11.67
N ASN A 204 -11.15 12.40 -12.94
CA ASN A 204 -11.99 13.03 -13.94
C ASN A 204 -13.21 12.17 -14.34
N ASN A 205 -13.02 10.85 -14.43
CA ASN A 205 -14.04 9.94 -14.96
C ASN A 205 -14.94 9.33 -13.88
N LEU A 206 -14.41 9.13 -12.67
CA LEU A 206 -15.07 8.41 -11.58
C LEU A 206 -15.40 9.29 -10.37
N GLY A 207 -14.92 10.53 -10.38
CA GLY A 207 -15.15 11.49 -9.30
C GLY A 207 -14.04 11.54 -8.23
N PRO A 208 -14.14 12.48 -7.29
CA PRO A 208 -13.04 12.79 -6.34
C PRO A 208 -12.70 11.67 -5.36
N GLN A 209 -13.57 10.68 -5.18
CA GLN A 209 -13.31 9.51 -4.34
C GLN A 209 -12.42 8.47 -5.02
N ALA A 210 -12.28 8.55 -6.35
CA ALA A 210 -11.45 7.64 -7.13
C ALA A 210 -9.95 7.95 -7.05
N GLN A 211 -9.51 8.68 -6.04
CA GLN A 211 -8.12 8.87 -5.74
C GLN A 211 -7.51 7.55 -5.25
N ALA A 212 -6.36 7.19 -5.80
CA ALA A 212 -5.61 6.05 -5.30
C ALA A 212 -5.10 6.33 -3.88
N LEU A 213 -5.52 5.52 -2.93
CA LEU A 213 -5.14 5.61 -1.51
C LEU A 213 -3.77 5.01 -1.26
N SER A 214 -3.45 3.96 -1.99
CA SER A 214 -2.14 3.34 -2.03
C SER A 214 -1.90 2.77 -3.43
N VAL A 215 -0.64 2.72 -3.81
CA VAL A 215 -0.20 2.12 -5.07
C VAL A 215 0.97 1.20 -4.76
N SER A 216 0.95 0.01 -5.34
CA SER A 216 2.02 -0.96 -5.19
C SER A 216 2.44 -1.49 -6.55
N GLU A 217 3.73 -1.46 -6.84
CA GLU A 217 4.34 -2.10 -7.99
C GLU A 217 4.85 -3.47 -7.58
N ILE A 218 4.51 -4.50 -8.33
CA ILE A 218 4.90 -5.87 -8.05
C ILE A 218 5.58 -6.44 -9.28
N ASN A 219 6.83 -6.86 -9.12
CA ASN A 219 7.61 -7.53 -10.15
C ASN A 219 8.26 -8.79 -9.59
N ALA A 220 8.52 -9.77 -10.44
CA ALA A 220 9.31 -10.94 -10.08
C ALA A 220 10.49 -11.09 -11.04
N TYR A 221 11.60 -11.56 -10.52
CA TYR A 221 12.83 -11.78 -11.26
C TYR A 221 13.35 -13.19 -10.98
N ASP A 222 13.87 -13.86 -12.01
CA ASP A 222 14.56 -15.13 -11.84
C ASP A 222 15.93 -14.94 -11.15
N SER A 223 16.64 -16.05 -10.92
CA SER A 223 17.96 -16.02 -10.27
C SER A 223 19.06 -15.36 -11.12
N GLN A 224 18.79 -15.06 -12.39
CA GLN A 224 19.67 -14.31 -13.30
C GLN A 224 19.31 -12.81 -13.38
N GLY A 225 18.21 -12.40 -12.74
CA GLY A 225 17.74 -11.02 -12.77
C GLY A 225 16.83 -10.69 -13.97
N ASN A 226 16.36 -11.68 -14.71
CA ASN A 226 15.41 -11.46 -15.78
C ASN A 226 14.01 -11.35 -15.23
N LEU A 227 13.22 -10.40 -15.77
CA LEU A 227 11.82 -10.21 -15.38
C LEU A 227 10.99 -11.45 -15.73
N LEU A 228 10.26 -11.97 -14.77
CA LEU A 228 9.32 -13.06 -14.94
C LEU A 228 7.94 -12.53 -15.37
N ASN A 229 7.69 -12.56 -16.69
CA ASN A 229 6.39 -12.20 -17.27
C ASN A 229 5.53 -13.47 -17.45
N ALA A 230 5.16 -14.13 -16.36
CA ALA A 230 4.40 -15.36 -16.43
C ALA A 230 2.99 -15.20 -15.87
N ASN A 231 2.02 -15.90 -16.47
CA ASN A 231 0.76 -16.18 -15.80
C ASN A 231 1.02 -17.13 -14.63
N PHE A 232 0.31 -16.93 -13.54
CA PHE A 232 0.47 -17.77 -12.36
C PHE A 232 -0.13 -19.15 -12.57
N ASN A 233 0.59 -20.17 -12.14
CA ASN A 233 0.13 -21.56 -12.14
C ASN A 233 -0.73 -21.90 -10.91
N ALA A 234 -0.67 -21.06 -9.88
CA ALA A 234 -1.42 -21.19 -8.62
C ALA A 234 -1.84 -19.80 -8.09
N PRO A 235 -2.78 -19.73 -7.15
CA PRO A 235 -3.31 -18.45 -6.66
C PRO A 235 -2.25 -17.54 -6.04
N VAL A 236 -2.33 -16.25 -6.36
CA VAL A 236 -1.57 -15.16 -5.74
C VAL A 236 -2.57 -14.14 -5.23
N MET A 237 -2.50 -13.82 -3.93
CA MET A 237 -3.43 -12.91 -3.26
C MET A 237 -2.70 -11.65 -2.81
N LEU A 238 -3.13 -10.49 -3.29
CA LEU A 238 -2.68 -9.20 -2.82
C LEU A 238 -3.59 -8.72 -1.69
N SER A 239 -3.00 -8.21 -0.61
CA SER A 239 -3.69 -7.55 0.50
C SER A 239 -3.20 -6.12 0.63
N LEU A 240 -4.09 -5.16 0.42
CA LEU A 240 -3.82 -3.73 0.54
C LEU A 240 -4.47 -3.19 1.82
N PRO A 241 -3.71 -2.60 2.73
CA PRO A 241 -4.25 -2.07 3.99
C PRO A 241 -5.01 -0.77 3.76
N TYR A 242 -6.02 -0.52 4.61
CA TYR A 242 -6.67 0.77 4.75
C TYR A 242 -7.00 1.03 6.22
N ALA A 243 -7.08 2.30 6.57
CA ALA A 243 -7.55 2.74 7.89
C ALA A 243 -8.92 3.42 7.76
N THR A 244 -9.70 3.40 8.84
CA THR A 244 -10.97 4.13 8.92
C THR A 244 -10.93 5.14 10.06
N SER A 245 -11.61 6.26 9.85
CA SER A 245 -11.84 7.28 10.87
C SER A 245 -13.27 7.75 10.76
N ASN A 246 -14.02 7.73 11.89
CA ASN A 246 -15.43 8.15 11.94
C ASN A 246 -16.34 7.43 10.91
N GLY A 247 -16.05 6.15 10.62
CA GLY A 247 -16.83 5.35 9.66
C GLY A 247 -16.47 5.52 8.20
N PHE A 248 -15.49 6.40 7.89
CA PHE A 248 -14.97 6.62 6.54
C PHE A 248 -13.53 6.16 6.41
N VAL A 249 -13.13 5.89 5.17
CA VAL A 249 -11.74 5.55 4.84
C VAL A 249 -10.84 6.76 5.03
N ALA A 250 -9.79 6.60 5.81
CA ALA A 250 -8.85 7.68 6.07
C ALA A 250 -8.06 8.05 4.81
N GLY A 251 -7.85 9.35 4.57
CA GLY A 251 -7.10 9.85 3.42
C GLY A 251 -7.87 9.90 2.11
N ALA A 252 -9.16 9.53 2.11
CA ALA A 252 -10.05 9.68 0.95
C ALA A 252 -11.09 10.78 1.20
N ALA A 253 -11.65 11.35 0.13
CA ALA A 253 -12.93 12.02 0.19
C ALA A 253 -13.98 11.04 0.76
N PRO A 254 -15.16 11.48 1.26
CA PRO A 254 -16.08 10.61 1.98
C PRO A 254 -16.35 9.29 1.24
N ALA A 255 -15.57 8.26 1.56
CA ALA A 255 -15.65 6.92 1.02
C ALA A 255 -15.80 5.92 2.16
N ARG A 256 -16.60 4.89 1.97
CA ARG A 256 -16.77 3.80 2.93
C ARG A 256 -15.84 2.64 2.57
N ALA A 257 -15.55 1.79 3.54
CA ALA A 257 -14.74 0.60 3.30
C ALA A 257 -15.34 -0.28 2.18
N ASP A 258 -16.64 -0.46 2.15
CA ASP A 258 -17.35 -1.28 1.15
C ASP A 258 -17.24 -0.75 -0.29
N ASP A 259 -16.84 0.51 -0.46
CA ASP A 259 -16.60 1.12 -1.77
C ASP A 259 -15.20 0.85 -2.32
N LEU A 260 -14.31 0.31 -1.46
CA LEU A 260 -12.93 0.01 -1.85
C LEU A 260 -12.85 -1.19 -2.77
N ALA A 261 -11.94 -1.11 -3.72
CA ALA A 261 -11.55 -2.24 -4.54
C ALA A 261 -10.08 -2.13 -4.93
N THR A 262 -9.49 -3.25 -5.27
CA THR A 262 -8.17 -3.29 -5.92
C THR A 262 -8.34 -3.06 -7.42
N TRP A 263 -7.47 -2.23 -7.97
CA TRP A 263 -7.41 -1.90 -9.38
C TRP A 263 -6.02 -2.22 -9.91
N VAL A 264 -5.93 -2.62 -11.17
CA VAL A 264 -4.67 -2.82 -11.88
C VAL A 264 -4.44 -1.67 -12.85
N LEU A 265 -3.21 -1.24 -13.01
CA LEU A 265 -2.84 -0.25 -14.01
C LEU A 265 -2.72 -0.92 -15.39
N ASP A 266 -3.54 -0.46 -16.33
CA ASP A 266 -3.26 -0.66 -17.76
C ASP A 266 -2.16 0.35 -18.15
N GLU A 267 -0.92 -0.12 -18.18
CA GLU A 267 0.26 0.72 -18.40
C GLU A 267 0.20 1.43 -19.77
N PRO A 268 -0.09 0.74 -20.90
CA PRO A 268 -0.19 1.38 -22.21
C PRO A 268 -1.24 2.49 -22.28
N ALA A 269 -2.40 2.26 -21.67
CA ALA A 269 -3.49 3.24 -21.67
C ALA A 269 -3.38 4.27 -20.55
N SER A 270 -2.51 4.02 -19.56
CA SER A 270 -2.44 4.77 -18.29
C SER A 270 -3.83 4.92 -17.68
N LEU A 271 -4.49 3.80 -17.42
CA LEU A 271 -5.84 3.72 -16.86
C LEU A 271 -5.90 2.70 -15.72
N TRP A 272 -6.66 3.03 -14.69
CA TRP A 272 -7.02 2.07 -13.65
C TRP A 272 -8.17 1.19 -14.12
N VAL A 273 -7.98 -0.13 -14.04
CA VAL A 273 -8.99 -1.15 -14.34
C VAL A 273 -9.34 -1.90 -13.06
N LYS A 274 -10.62 -1.88 -12.69
CA LYS A 274 -11.09 -2.55 -11.47
C LYS A 274 -10.91 -4.06 -11.57
N LEU A 275 -10.27 -4.67 -10.57
CA LEU A 275 -10.21 -6.12 -10.48
C LEU A 275 -11.55 -6.71 -10.02
N PRO A 276 -12.02 -7.76 -10.68
CA PRO A 276 -13.13 -8.55 -10.17
C PRO A 276 -12.72 -9.25 -8.87
N ASN A 277 -13.72 -9.55 -8.02
CA ASN A 277 -13.52 -10.35 -6.81
C ASN A 277 -12.59 -9.74 -5.74
N SER A 278 -12.46 -8.41 -5.68
CA SER A 278 -11.90 -7.76 -4.51
C SER A 278 -12.83 -7.97 -3.31
N SER A 279 -12.28 -8.38 -2.18
CA SER A 279 -13.01 -8.56 -0.92
C SER A 279 -12.51 -7.60 0.13
N VAL A 280 -13.42 -6.88 0.78
CA VAL A 280 -13.13 -5.91 1.83
C VAL A 280 -13.36 -6.57 3.18
N GLY A 281 -12.45 -6.37 4.12
CA GLY A 281 -12.61 -6.85 5.50
C GLY A 281 -11.43 -6.51 6.39
N SER A 282 -11.69 -6.34 7.69
CA SER A 282 -10.68 -6.21 8.76
C SER A 282 -9.51 -5.27 8.44
N GLY A 283 -9.78 -4.09 7.84
CA GLY A 283 -8.73 -3.11 7.51
C GLY A 283 -7.87 -3.46 6.31
N GLN A 284 -8.28 -4.41 5.49
CA GLN A 284 -7.58 -4.82 4.26
C GLN A 284 -8.55 -5.09 3.12
N VAL A 285 -8.12 -4.77 1.91
CA VAL A 285 -8.77 -5.24 0.67
C VAL A 285 -7.90 -6.33 0.07
N LYS A 286 -8.50 -7.51 -0.16
CA LYS A 286 -7.82 -8.66 -0.77
C LYS A 286 -8.31 -8.88 -2.18
N ALA A 287 -7.39 -9.15 -3.10
CA ALA A 287 -7.72 -9.42 -4.49
C ALA A 287 -6.84 -10.54 -5.06
N PRO A 288 -7.43 -11.50 -5.80
CA PRO A 288 -6.66 -12.49 -6.54
C PRO A 288 -6.01 -11.85 -7.75
N LEU A 289 -4.72 -12.05 -7.91
CA LEU A 289 -3.94 -11.57 -9.06
C LEU A 289 -3.80 -12.64 -10.12
N ARG A 290 -3.67 -12.22 -11.38
CA ARG A 290 -3.39 -13.10 -12.53
C ARG A 290 -1.97 -12.95 -13.07
N HIS A 291 -1.35 -11.81 -12.84
CA HIS A 291 0.03 -11.47 -13.24
C HIS A 291 0.56 -10.43 -12.26
N PHE A 292 1.84 -10.14 -12.31
CA PHE A 292 2.41 -8.99 -11.61
C PHE A 292 2.29 -7.72 -12.47
N SER A 293 2.06 -6.59 -11.83
CA SER A 293 1.88 -5.26 -12.42
C SER A 293 1.86 -4.20 -11.30
N VAL A 294 1.34 -3.02 -11.63
CA VAL A 294 1.04 -1.98 -10.66
C VAL A 294 -0.42 -2.09 -10.23
N TYR A 295 -0.65 -2.12 -8.94
CA TYR A 295 -1.97 -2.23 -8.33
C TYR A 295 -2.25 -1.04 -7.42
N GLY A 296 -3.49 -0.56 -7.44
CA GLY A 296 -3.94 0.55 -6.60
C GLY A 296 -5.16 0.16 -5.77
N LEU A 297 -5.27 0.76 -4.60
CA LEU A 297 -6.48 0.74 -3.79
C LEU A 297 -7.26 2.01 -4.06
N LEU A 298 -8.42 1.91 -4.71
CA LEU A 298 -9.28 3.03 -5.03
C LEU A 298 -10.70 2.77 -4.50
N ALA A 299 -11.40 3.85 -4.14
CA ALA A 299 -12.81 3.81 -3.83
C ALA A 299 -13.63 4.16 -5.06
N LEU A 300 -14.69 3.39 -5.33
CA LEU A 300 -15.76 3.80 -6.22
C LEU A 300 -16.87 4.43 -5.40
N GLN A 301 -17.35 5.55 -5.89
CA GLN A 301 -18.55 6.16 -5.31
C GLN A 301 -19.75 5.27 -5.57
N ASN A 302 -20.45 4.86 -4.50
CA ASN A 302 -21.74 4.22 -4.65
C ASN A 302 -22.77 5.27 -5.11
N GLN A 303 -23.26 5.13 -6.33
CA GLN A 303 -24.32 5.97 -6.91
C GLN A 303 -25.66 5.22 -7.03
N ASP A 304 -25.75 3.99 -6.51
CA ASP A 304 -26.98 3.21 -6.58
C ASP A 304 -28.06 3.82 -5.69
N VAL A 305 -29.18 4.15 -6.29
CA VAL A 305 -30.37 4.69 -5.64
C VAL A 305 -31.50 3.66 -5.49
N SER A 306 -31.31 2.43 -6.00
CA SER A 306 -32.37 1.42 -6.09
C SER A 306 -32.90 1.00 -4.71
N GLN A 307 -32.04 1.00 -3.68
CA GLN A 307 -32.36 0.60 -2.32
C GLN A 307 -32.77 1.74 -1.39
N VAL A 308 -32.85 2.98 -1.91
CA VAL A 308 -33.24 4.13 -1.09
C VAL A 308 -34.71 4.06 -0.74
N TYR A 309 -35.03 4.26 0.51
CA TYR A 309 -36.41 4.38 1.01
C TYR A 309 -36.50 5.31 2.22
N PRO A 310 -37.60 6.08 2.36
CA PRO A 310 -37.87 6.90 3.54
C PRO A 310 -38.63 6.13 4.61
N PHE A 311 -38.35 6.43 5.88
CA PHE A 311 -39.12 5.93 7.05
C PHE A 311 -39.08 6.92 8.21
N PRO A 312 -40.06 6.90 9.16
CA PRO A 312 -41.32 6.17 9.09
C PRO A 312 -42.29 6.80 8.10
N ILE A 313 -43.12 5.97 7.44
CA ILE A 313 -44.22 6.44 6.59
C ILE A 313 -45.51 5.68 6.95
N PRO A 314 -46.61 6.41 7.25
CA PRO A 314 -46.68 7.87 7.40
C PRO A 314 -45.88 8.39 8.61
N TRP A 315 -45.27 9.58 8.48
CA TRP A 315 -44.70 10.26 9.63
C TRP A 315 -45.80 10.99 10.39
N ARG A 316 -45.97 10.61 11.69
CA ARG A 316 -47.05 11.16 12.54
C ARG A 316 -46.47 11.50 13.91
N PRO A 317 -45.73 12.65 14.02
CA PRO A 317 -44.94 12.98 15.21
C PRO A 317 -45.78 13.15 16.49
N PHE A 318 -47.08 13.43 16.36
CA PHE A 318 -47.99 13.63 17.50
C PHE A 318 -48.92 12.43 17.74
N SER A 319 -48.66 11.26 17.16
CA SER A 319 -49.54 10.05 17.26
C SER A 319 -49.54 9.39 18.62
N GLY A 320 -48.65 9.75 19.56
CA GLY A 320 -48.44 9.03 20.81
C GLY A 320 -47.74 7.67 20.66
N ASN A 321 -47.39 7.25 19.45
CA ASN A 321 -46.65 6.00 19.18
C ASN A 321 -45.37 6.29 18.37
N PRO A 322 -44.28 6.77 19.04
CA PRO A 322 -43.04 7.15 18.37
C PRO A 322 -42.33 5.96 17.70
N ALA A 323 -42.47 4.76 18.22
CA ALA A 323 -41.82 3.58 17.66
C ALA A 323 -42.33 3.23 16.26
N ARG A 324 -43.61 3.54 15.97
CA ARG A 324 -44.22 3.25 14.67
C ARG A 324 -44.21 4.46 13.71
N TYR A 325 -44.40 5.66 14.25
CA TYR A 325 -44.69 6.84 13.43
C TYR A 325 -43.63 7.94 13.54
N GLY A 326 -42.58 7.71 14.34
CA GLY A 326 -41.51 8.67 14.58
C GLY A 326 -41.87 9.79 15.56
N THR A 327 -40.93 10.69 15.77
CA THR A 327 -41.04 11.88 16.62
C THR A 327 -40.81 13.13 15.81
N LEU A 328 -41.19 14.28 16.37
CA LEU A 328 -40.91 15.57 15.73
C LEU A 328 -39.42 15.82 15.56
N SER A 329 -38.60 15.49 16.57
CA SER A 329 -37.14 15.63 16.52
C SER A 329 -36.44 14.59 15.62
N GLY A 330 -37.06 13.43 15.40
CA GLY A 330 -36.49 12.35 14.57
C GLY A 330 -36.70 12.55 13.05
N GLY A 331 -37.72 13.29 12.67
CA GLY A 331 -38.02 13.56 11.27
C GLY A 331 -38.36 12.31 10.44
N ILE A 332 -38.13 12.42 9.14
CA ILE A 332 -38.20 11.32 8.17
C ILE A 332 -36.81 11.01 7.69
N THR A 333 -36.36 9.77 7.92
CA THR A 333 -35.03 9.30 7.52
C THR A 333 -35.10 8.63 6.16
N PHE A 334 -34.29 9.08 5.22
CA PHE A 334 -33.99 8.34 3.98
C PHE A 334 -32.80 7.43 4.25
N ALA A 335 -32.98 6.13 4.10
CA ALA A 335 -31.97 5.10 4.29
C ALA A 335 -31.38 4.61 2.96
N ASN A 336 -30.19 4.01 3.06
CA ASN A 336 -29.42 3.46 1.93
C ASN A 336 -29.15 4.53 0.84
N VAL A 337 -29.00 5.79 1.25
CA VAL A 337 -28.68 6.85 0.30
C VAL A 337 -27.25 6.70 -0.22
N PRO A 338 -26.99 7.02 -1.49
CA PRO A 338 -25.64 7.06 -2.04
C PRO A 338 -24.79 8.14 -1.35
N GLN A 339 -23.50 8.11 -1.59
CA GLN A 339 -22.54 9.00 -0.93
C GLN A 339 -22.70 10.47 -1.37
N ASN A 340 -23.03 10.68 -2.63
CA ASN A 340 -23.23 12.01 -3.20
C ASN A 340 -24.53 12.09 -3.94
N GLY A 341 -25.03 13.27 -4.11
CA GLY A 341 -26.26 13.55 -4.79
C GLY A 341 -27.18 14.41 -3.94
N LYS A 342 -28.43 14.44 -4.29
CA LYS A 342 -29.44 15.22 -3.57
C LYS A 342 -30.80 14.55 -3.60
N ILE A 343 -31.58 14.82 -2.55
CA ILE A 343 -33.00 14.46 -2.49
C ILE A 343 -33.80 15.73 -2.59
N LYS A 344 -34.70 15.79 -3.55
CA LYS A 344 -35.67 16.87 -3.70
C LYS A 344 -37.06 16.38 -3.27
N ILE A 345 -37.74 17.15 -2.46
CA ILE A 345 -39.07 16.85 -1.93
C ILE A 345 -40.03 17.88 -2.48
N TYR A 346 -41.11 17.41 -3.08
CA TYR A 346 -42.12 18.23 -3.76
C TYR A 346 -43.49 18.01 -3.14
N SER A 347 -44.33 19.05 -3.15
CA SER A 347 -45.76 18.91 -2.96
C SER A 347 -46.41 18.12 -4.08
N VAL A 348 -47.66 17.71 -3.93
CA VAL A 348 -48.44 17.09 -5.03
C VAL A 348 -48.66 18.02 -6.20
N SER A 349 -48.63 19.35 -6.01
CA SER A 349 -48.71 20.36 -7.03
C SER A 349 -47.40 20.53 -7.84
N GLY A 350 -46.30 19.88 -7.37
CA GLY A 350 -45.00 19.96 -8.03
C GLY A 350 -44.09 21.07 -7.54
N GLU A 351 -44.48 21.77 -6.47
CA GLU A 351 -43.63 22.80 -5.87
C GLU A 351 -42.50 22.18 -5.04
N LEU A 352 -41.27 22.69 -5.19
CA LEU A 352 -40.12 22.23 -4.40
C LEU A 352 -40.26 22.70 -2.96
N VAL A 353 -40.41 21.75 -2.04
CA VAL A 353 -40.55 22.01 -0.60
C VAL A 353 -39.20 22.04 0.10
N ARG A 354 -38.31 21.07 -0.23
CA ARG A 354 -37.01 20.96 0.39
C ARG A 354 -36.02 20.26 -0.54
N GLU A 355 -34.76 20.67 -0.47
CA GLU A 355 -33.61 19.94 -1.04
C GLU A 355 -32.68 19.53 0.09
N LEU A 356 -32.24 18.28 0.05
CA LEU A 356 -31.29 17.68 1.01
C LEU A 356 -30.07 17.24 0.23
N GLU A 357 -28.90 17.75 0.62
CA GLU A 357 -27.62 17.31 0.06
C GLU A 357 -27.16 16.02 0.75
N LEU A 358 -26.58 15.10 -0.03
CA LEU A 358 -25.98 13.87 0.46
C LEU A 358 -24.50 14.12 0.76
N SER A 359 -24.07 13.77 1.96
CA SER A 359 -22.73 14.09 2.49
C SER A 359 -21.92 12.83 2.87
N GLY A 360 -22.12 11.73 2.18
CA GLY A 360 -21.43 10.46 2.42
C GLY A 360 -22.05 9.57 3.50
N ASN A 361 -22.98 10.08 4.31
CA ASN A 361 -23.67 9.25 5.30
C ASN A 361 -24.68 8.29 4.62
N PRO A 362 -24.90 7.06 5.17
CA PRO A 362 -25.87 6.11 4.64
C PRO A 362 -27.31 6.53 4.80
N THR A 363 -27.53 7.59 5.57
CA THR A 363 -28.84 8.14 5.87
C THR A 363 -28.81 9.66 5.81
N VAL A 364 -29.94 10.26 5.42
CA VAL A 364 -30.19 11.71 5.55
C VAL A 364 -31.59 11.92 6.14
N VAL A 365 -31.72 12.90 7.00
CA VAL A 365 -32.98 13.18 7.71
C VAL A 365 -33.62 14.44 7.16
N TRP A 366 -34.91 14.37 6.84
CA TRP A 366 -35.76 15.54 6.62
C TRP A 366 -36.51 15.86 7.92
N ASP A 367 -36.32 17.04 8.42
CA ASP A 367 -36.95 17.55 9.63
C ASP A 367 -38.46 17.90 9.49
N GLY A 368 -39.04 17.65 8.30
CA GLY A 368 -40.44 17.99 8.00
C GLY A 368 -40.68 19.51 7.82
N LYS A 369 -39.62 20.26 7.47
CA LYS A 369 -39.71 21.68 7.18
C LYS A 369 -39.43 21.99 5.72
N ASN A 370 -40.03 23.09 5.23
CA ASN A 370 -39.73 23.64 3.91
C ASN A 370 -38.39 24.40 3.91
N SER A 371 -37.98 24.90 2.76
CA SER A 371 -36.73 25.64 2.58
C SER A 371 -36.69 26.98 3.34
N ALA A 372 -37.84 27.55 3.70
CA ALA A 372 -37.97 28.77 4.52
C ALA A 372 -37.99 28.48 6.03
N GLY A 373 -37.89 27.20 6.44
CA GLY A 373 -37.92 26.78 7.85
C GLY A 373 -39.33 26.62 8.44
N GLY A 374 -40.35 26.80 7.64
CA GLY A 374 -41.75 26.57 8.05
C GLY A 374 -42.09 25.06 8.01
N ASP A 375 -43.02 24.65 8.86
CA ASP A 375 -43.48 23.28 8.93
C ASP A 375 -44.22 22.87 7.66
N ALA A 376 -43.90 21.71 7.12
CA ALA A 376 -44.62 21.10 6.03
C ALA A 376 -46.00 20.62 6.45
N ALA A 377 -47.03 20.82 5.63
CA ALA A 377 -48.41 20.50 5.93
C ALA A 377 -48.66 18.98 5.98
N SER A 378 -49.81 18.57 6.51
CA SER A 378 -50.28 17.18 6.44
C SER A 378 -50.73 16.87 5.02
N GLU A 379 -49.89 16.20 4.25
CA GLU A 379 -50.21 15.77 2.87
C GLU A 379 -49.27 14.66 2.39
N VAL A 380 -49.47 14.24 1.15
CA VAL A 380 -48.55 13.35 0.45
C VAL A 380 -47.52 14.18 -0.30
N TYR A 381 -46.25 13.86 -0.11
CA TYR A 381 -45.15 14.48 -0.81
C TYR A 381 -44.53 13.49 -1.82
N LEU A 382 -44.02 14.04 -2.90
CA LEU A 382 -43.21 13.31 -3.88
C LEU A 382 -41.75 13.57 -3.57
N TRP A 383 -40.92 12.55 -3.63
CA TRP A 383 -39.48 12.74 -3.51
C TRP A 383 -38.75 12.17 -4.72
N ALA A 384 -37.66 12.79 -5.07
CA ALA A 384 -36.73 12.34 -6.10
C ALA A 384 -35.32 12.39 -5.55
N ILE A 385 -34.58 11.30 -5.68
CA ILE A 385 -33.15 11.24 -5.40
C ILE A 385 -32.39 11.15 -6.72
N GLU A 386 -31.29 11.89 -6.81
CA GLU A 386 -30.40 11.93 -7.96
C GLU A 386 -28.96 11.74 -7.47
N SER A 387 -28.22 10.80 -8.07
CA SER A 387 -26.80 10.57 -7.82
C SER A 387 -26.11 10.18 -9.12
N GLY A 388 -25.24 11.05 -9.65
CA GLY A 388 -24.71 10.91 -11.00
C GLY A 388 -25.83 10.82 -12.05
N SER A 389 -25.82 9.73 -12.82
CA SER A 389 -26.87 9.44 -13.81
C SER A 389 -28.07 8.66 -13.24
N ASN A 390 -27.99 8.20 -11.98
CA ASN A 390 -29.02 7.38 -11.37
C ASN A 390 -30.09 8.24 -10.72
N ARG A 391 -31.36 7.82 -10.90
CA ARG A 391 -32.51 8.52 -10.33
C ARG A 391 -33.53 7.53 -9.81
N LYS A 392 -34.14 7.85 -8.65
CA LYS A 392 -35.30 7.15 -8.10
C LYS A 392 -36.30 8.16 -7.57
N THR A 393 -37.57 7.83 -7.69
CA THR A 393 -38.67 8.65 -7.14
C THR A 393 -39.56 7.81 -6.25
N GLY A 394 -40.29 8.45 -5.35
CA GLY A 394 -41.27 7.78 -4.50
C GLY A 394 -42.20 8.77 -3.83
N LYS A 395 -42.99 8.26 -2.89
CA LYS A 395 -43.96 9.02 -2.13
C LYS A 395 -43.69 8.88 -0.64
N LEU A 396 -44.01 9.88 0.11
CA LEU A 396 -44.06 9.86 1.57
C LEU A 396 -45.30 10.63 2.05
N MET A 397 -45.69 10.43 3.30
CA MET A 397 -46.88 11.05 3.85
C MET A 397 -46.60 11.63 5.22
N ILE A 398 -47.04 12.87 5.43
CA ILE A 398 -47.02 13.56 6.71
C ILE A 398 -48.46 13.65 7.23
N VAL A 399 -48.64 13.37 8.50
CA VAL A 399 -49.90 13.56 9.26
C VAL A 399 -49.55 14.22 10.58
N ARG A 400 -49.85 15.51 10.70
CA ARG A 400 -49.64 16.30 11.92
C ARG A 400 -50.90 16.37 12.77
#